data_15826926f4c464ba5bc894e5182409de
#
_entry.id   15826926f4c464ba5bc894e5182409de
#
_cell.length_a   1.000
_cell.length_b   1.000
_cell.length_c   1.000
_cell.angle_alpha   90.00
_cell.angle_beta   90.00
_cell.angle_gamma   90.00
#
_symmetry.space_group_name_H-M   'P 1'
#
loop_
_entity.id
_entity.type
_entity.pdbx_description
1 polymer ?
#
loop_
_entity_poly.entity_id
_entity_poly.type
_entity_poly.pdbx_seq_one_letter_code
_entity_poly.pdbx_strand_id
1 'polypeptide(L)'
;MSAPDRFSDSSSDPAVHGFLHRPGSPSSDGLVLTHGAGGNAQSGLLVALAETFAGAGLVVLRCDLPFRQKRAYGPPRPGDAARDRLGLKHAIAAMRKLVSGRVFIGGQSYGGRQASMLLGEEQLADGLLLLSYPLHAPSRPDQLRTQHLPQIHVPTLFVHGTRDPFGTIEEIEAARKLISAQTLLLPVERVGHDLGFKGKSKREELPAKVLETFRGFFQI
;
A
#
# COMPACT_ATOMS: atom_id res chain seq x y z
N MET A 1 3.59 3.47 22.44
CA MET A 1 3.99 2.40 21.48
C MET A 1 5.51 2.32 21.46
N SER A 2 6.09 1.11 21.40
CA SER A 2 7.52 0.93 21.19
C SER A 2 7.94 1.43 19.80
N ALA A 3 9.19 1.87 19.67
CA ALA A 3 9.74 2.18 18.35
C ALA A 3 9.69 0.93 17.45
N PRO A 4 9.52 1.09 16.13
CA PRO A 4 9.47 -0.05 15.21
C PRO A 4 10.85 -0.74 15.15
N ASP A 5 10.83 -2.06 15.09
CA ASP A 5 12.05 -2.86 14.91
C ASP A 5 12.52 -2.78 13.45
N ARG A 6 13.84 -2.72 13.24
CA ARG A 6 14.37 -2.96 11.89
C ARG A 6 14.09 -4.41 11.50
N PHE A 7 13.51 -4.60 10.32
CA PHE A 7 13.17 -5.91 9.78
C PHE A 7 14.08 -6.25 8.60
N SER A 8 14.63 -7.48 8.63
CA SER A 8 15.39 -8.03 7.52
C SER A 8 15.11 -9.54 7.43
N ASP A 9 14.63 -9.99 6.28
CA ASP A 9 14.52 -11.41 5.93
C ASP A 9 15.31 -11.64 4.64
N SER A 10 16.48 -12.28 4.77
CA SER A 10 17.38 -12.62 3.67
C SER A 10 17.24 -14.07 3.21
N SER A 11 16.19 -14.78 3.63
CA SER A 11 15.92 -16.16 3.23
C SER A 11 15.49 -16.29 1.76
N SER A 12 15.20 -15.17 1.10
CA SER A 12 14.78 -15.12 -0.31
C SER A 12 15.48 -13.98 -1.07
N ASP A 13 15.54 -14.08 -2.40
CA ASP A 13 16.04 -13.03 -3.29
C ASP A 13 14.88 -12.53 -4.21
N PRO A 14 14.51 -11.26 -4.15
CA PRO A 14 15.05 -10.19 -3.29
C PRO A 14 14.71 -10.37 -1.80
N ALA A 15 15.65 -9.96 -0.95
CA ALA A 15 15.43 -9.89 0.49
C ALA A 15 14.35 -8.86 0.85
N VAL A 16 13.73 -9.04 2.02
CA VAL A 16 12.76 -8.08 2.57
C VAL A 16 13.44 -7.21 3.61
N HIS A 17 13.48 -5.90 3.39
CA HIS A 17 14.03 -4.93 4.35
C HIS A 17 12.98 -3.87 4.66
N GLY A 18 12.92 -3.46 5.93
CA GLY A 18 11.98 -2.44 6.36
C GLY A 18 11.91 -2.23 7.86
N PHE A 19 10.70 -1.95 8.35
CA PHE A 19 10.40 -1.66 9.74
C PHE A 19 9.14 -2.40 10.16
N LEU A 20 9.25 -3.20 11.21
CA LEU A 20 8.15 -3.98 11.79
C LEU A 20 7.60 -3.27 13.02
N HIS A 21 6.32 -2.99 13.00
CA HIS A 21 5.55 -2.47 14.13
C HIS A 21 4.81 -3.62 14.79
N ARG A 22 5.13 -3.87 16.06
CA ARG A 22 4.45 -4.89 16.88
C ARG A 22 3.53 -4.18 17.86
N PRO A 23 2.23 -4.50 17.85
CA PRO A 23 1.31 -3.97 18.85
C PRO A 23 1.60 -4.60 20.22
N GLY A 24 1.26 -3.87 21.30
CA GLY A 24 1.37 -4.41 22.66
C GLY A 24 0.39 -5.56 22.93
N SER A 25 -0.77 -5.54 22.26
CA SER A 25 -1.76 -6.64 22.26
C SER A 25 -2.08 -6.95 20.79
N PRO A 26 -1.41 -7.93 20.17
CA PRO A 26 -1.59 -8.22 18.75
C PRO A 26 -2.95 -8.87 18.49
N SER A 27 -3.63 -8.38 17.45
CA SER A 27 -4.64 -9.16 16.74
C SER A 27 -3.95 -10.28 15.93
N SER A 28 -4.74 -11.18 15.37
CA SER A 28 -4.19 -12.21 14.49
C SER A 28 -3.75 -11.70 13.13
N ASP A 29 -4.12 -10.47 12.75
CA ASP A 29 -4.01 -9.94 11.39
C ASP A 29 -2.74 -9.08 11.18
N GLY A 30 -2.24 -9.07 9.94
CA GLY A 30 -1.07 -8.30 9.55
C GLY A 30 -1.29 -7.44 8.30
N LEU A 31 -0.52 -6.35 8.20
CA LEU A 31 -0.53 -5.43 7.06
C LEU A 31 0.88 -5.19 6.54
N VAL A 32 1.12 -5.46 5.26
CA VAL A 32 2.34 -5.07 4.55
C VAL A 32 2.08 -3.74 3.84
N LEU A 33 2.91 -2.72 4.07
CA LEU A 33 2.84 -1.42 3.43
C LEU A 33 4.11 -1.13 2.62
N THR A 34 3.94 -0.57 1.42
CA THR A 34 5.08 -0.14 0.60
C THR A 34 4.89 1.25 0.00
N HIS A 35 5.98 1.84 -0.45
CA HIS A 35 6.11 3.25 -0.82
C HIS A 35 5.92 3.51 -2.33
N GLY A 36 5.69 4.77 -2.69
CA GLY A 36 5.69 5.23 -4.08
C GLY A 36 7.08 5.34 -4.70
N ALA A 37 7.12 5.66 -6.00
CA ALA A 37 8.35 5.73 -6.79
C ALA A 37 9.43 6.67 -6.22
N GLY A 38 9.03 7.76 -5.60
CA GLY A 38 9.95 8.75 -5.00
C GLY A 38 10.23 8.56 -3.50
N GLY A 39 9.60 7.57 -2.86
CA GLY A 39 9.66 7.34 -1.41
C GLY A 39 10.53 6.15 -1.02
N ASN A 40 10.42 5.80 0.25
CA ASN A 40 10.97 4.61 0.89
C ASN A 40 10.10 4.21 2.07
N ALA A 41 10.44 3.13 2.78
CA ALA A 41 9.70 2.65 3.95
C ALA A 41 9.59 3.67 5.11
N GLN A 42 10.36 4.75 5.10
CA GLN A 42 10.31 5.83 6.09
C GLN A 42 9.47 7.04 5.64
N SER A 43 8.75 6.95 4.51
CA SER A 43 7.85 8.00 4.04
C SER A 43 6.80 8.32 5.10
N GLY A 44 6.57 9.61 5.37
CA GLY A 44 5.75 10.08 6.50
C GLY A 44 4.34 9.50 6.54
N LEU A 45 3.66 9.37 5.38
CA LEU A 45 2.35 8.71 5.29
C LEU A 45 2.41 7.26 5.77
N LEU A 46 3.41 6.49 5.34
CA LEU A 46 3.53 5.07 5.73
C LEU A 46 3.88 4.92 7.21
N VAL A 47 4.69 5.82 7.76
CA VAL A 47 5.00 5.84 9.19
C VAL A 47 3.73 6.08 9.99
N ALA A 48 2.99 7.14 9.68
CA ALA A 48 1.76 7.51 10.39
C ALA A 48 0.68 6.42 10.31
N LEU A 49 0.49 5.83 9.12
CA LEU A 49 -0.44 4.69 8.97
C LEU A 49 0.02 3.48 9.80
N ALA A 50 1.30 3.11 9.73
CA ALA A 50 1.80 1.94 10.45
C ALA A 50 1.69 2.09 11.97
N GLU A 51 1.97 3.27 12.50
CA GLU A 51 1.77 3.60 13.92
C GLU A 51 0.30 3.49 14.32
N THR A 52 -0.60 4.07 13.51
CA THR A 52 -2.04 4.03 13.77
C THR A 52 -2.59 2.61 13.73
N PHE A 53 -2.25 1.82 12.71
CA PHE A 53 -2.71 0.44 12.58
C PHE A 53 -2.12 -0.48 13.66
N ALA A 54 -0.84 -0.30 14.00
CA ALA A 54 -0.23 -1.06 15.09
C ALA A 54 -0.81 -0.68 16.45
N GLY A 55 -1.13 0.60 16.67
CA GLY A 55 -1.88 1.05 17.87
C GLY A 55 -3.24 0.40 18.00
N ALA A 56 -3.85 -0.02 16.89
CA ALA A 56 -5.13 -0.71 16.83
C ALA A 56 -5.02 -2.25 16.84
N GLY A 57 -3.82 -2.80 17.00
CA GLY A 57 -3.60 -4.23 17.19
C GLY A 57 -3.06 -5.00 15.98
N LEU A 58 -2.91 -4.40 14.79
CA LEU A 58 -2.34 -5.09 13.64
C LEU A 58 -0.80 -5.15 13.72
N VAL A 59 -0.22 -6.27 13.28
CA VAL A 59 1.22 -6.32 12.99
C VAL A 59 1.46 -5.63 11.65
N VAL A 60 2.31 -4.60 11.60
CA VAL A 60 2.52 -3.83 10.36
C VAL A 60 3.98 -3.85 9.94
N LEU A 61 4.25 -4.29 8.71
CA LEU A 61 5.55 -4.26 8.07
C LEU A 61 5.56 -3.17 6.98
N ARG A 62 6.36 -2.13 7.17
CA ARG A 62 6.69 -1.17 6.11
C ARG A 62 7.96 -1.65 5.41
N CYS A 63 7.89 -1.98 4.12
CA CYS A 63 9.05 -2.52 3.40
C CYS A 63 9.49 -1.62 2.25
N ASP A 64 10.81 -1.63 2.01
CA ASP A 64 11.41 -1.04 0.83
C ASP A 64 11.28 -1.98 -0.37
N LEU A 65 10.79 -1.44 -1.49
CA LEU A 65 10.80 -2.17 -2.74
C LEU A 65 12.24 -2.46 -3.20
N PRO A 66 12.52 -3.59 -3.84
CA PRO A 66 13.84 -3.98 -4.30
C PRO A 66 14.60 -2.91 -5.06
N PHE A 67 13.91 -2.09 -5.89
CA PHE A 67 14.59 -1.00 -6.58
C PHE A 67 15.15 0.06 -5.62
N ARG A 68 14.44 0.29 -4.47
CA ARG A 68 14.85 1.26 -3.45
C ARG A 68 15.98 0.71 -2.58
N GLN A 69 16.00 -0.58 -2.32
CA GLN A 69 17.12 -1.25 -1.64
C GLN A 69 18.43 -1.10 -2.43
N LYS A 70 18.35 -1.13 -3.78
CA LYS A 70 19.53 -0.96 -4.66
C LYS A 70 19.95 0.50 -4.83
N ARG A 71 19.02 1.45 -4.73
CA ARG A 71 19.25 2.87 -5.02
C ARG A 71 18.52 3.75 -4.04
N ALA A 72 19.28 4.58 -3.31
CA ALA A 72 18.70 5.51 -2.33
C ALA A 72 17.77 6.55 -2.97
N TYR A 73 18.01 6.92 -4.23
CA TYR A 73 17.30 8.01 -4.92
C TYR A 73 16.88 7.62 -6.35
N GLY A 74 15.96 8.40 -6.90
CA GLY A 74 15.44 8.26 -8.26
C GLY A 74 14.24 7.32 -8.36
N PRO A 75 13.50 7.34 -9.47
CA PRO A 75 12.37 6.46 -9.72
C PRO A 75 12.84 5.04 -10.08
N PRO A 76 11.91 4.06 -10.06
CA PRO A 76 12.20 2.74 -10.61
C PRO A 76 12.56 2.84 -12.10
N ARG A 77 13.45 1.97 -12.55
CA ARG A 77 13.88 1.87 -13.94
C ARG A 77 13.01 0.86 -14.70
N PRO A 78 12.98 0.90 -16.04
CA PRO A 78 12.44 -0.21 -16.83
C PRO A 78 13.06 -1.53 -16.36
N GLY A 79 12.23 -2.56 -16.13
CA GLY A 79 12.67 -3.86 -15.63
C GLY A 79 12.65 -4.04 -14.10
N ASP A 80 12.62 -2.98 -13.30
CA ASP A 80 12.52 -3.12 -11.82
C ASP A 80 11.17 -3.72 -11.38
N ALA A 81 10.10 -3.48 -12.13
CA ALA A 81 8.72 -3.80 -11.72
C ALA A 81 8.49 -5.29 -11.38
N ALA A 82 9.03 -6.22 -12.16
CA ALA A 82 8.88 -7.66 -11.89
C ALA A 82 9.59 -8.05 -10.60
N ARG A 83 10.81 -7.51 -10.36
CA ARG A 83 11.55 -7.76 -9.13
C ARG A 83 10.90 -7.11 -7.92
N ASP A 84 10.26 -5.94 -8.09
CA ASP A 84 9.51 -5.28 -7.03
C ASP A 84 8.27 -6.09 -6.63
N ARG A 85 7.53 -6.68 -7.59
CA ARG A 85 6.42 -7.60 -7.27
C ARG A 85 6.92 -8.86 -6.55
N LEU A 86 8.05 -9.43 -6.98
CA LEU A 86 8.65 -10.56 -6.28
C LEU A 86 9.04 -10.20 -4.83
N GLY A 87 9.57 -9.01 -4.60
CA GLY A 87 9.86 -8.50 -3.24
C GLY A 87 8.59 -8.35 -2.39
N LEU A 88 7.48 -7.90 -2.98
CA LEU A 88 6.20 -7.84 -2.29
C LEU A 88 5.64 -9.24 -1.96
N LYS A 89 5.78 -10.20 -2.87
CA LYS A 89 5.45 -11.61 -2.61
C LYS A 89 6.22 -12.16 -1.41
N HIS A 90 7.52 -11.89 -1.32
CA HIS A 90 8.35 -12.28 -0.17
C HIS A 90 7.94 -11.56 1.11
N ALA A 91 7.56 -10.27 1.04
CA ALA A 91 7.08 -9.52 2.20
C ALA A 91 5.76 -10.09 2.75
N ILE A 92 4.82 -10.49 1.86
CA ILE A 92 3.59 -11.20 2.27
C ILE A 92 3.94 -12.53 2.93
N ALA A 93 4.84 -13.33 2.34
CA ALA A 93 5.27 -14.61 2.90
C ALA A 93 5.96 -14.45 4.27
N ALA A 94 6.76 -13.40 4.45
CA ALA A 94 7.36 -13.06 5.74
C ALA A 94 6.28 -12.67 6.77
N MET A 95 5.27 -11.86 6.38
CA MET A 95 4.15 -11.51 7.27
C MET A 95 3.33 -12.75 7.67
N ARG A 96 3.07 -13.69 6.76
CA ARG A 96 2.37 -14.94 7.05
C ARG A 96 3.06 -15.80 8.13
N LYS A 97 4.38 -15.66 8.32
CA LYS A 97 5.12 -16.31 9.41
C LYS A 97 4.96 -15.60 10.76
N LEU A 98 4.53 -14.33 10.75
CA LEU A 98 4.43 -13.49 11.94
C LEU A 98 3.02 -13.42 12.53
N VAL A 99 1.98 -13.73 11.73
CA VAL A 99 0.58 -13.64 12.12
C VAL A 99 -0.17 -14.92 11.73
N SER A 100 -1.21 -15.26 12.50
CA SER A 100 -2.04 -16.46 12.26
C SER A 100 -3.33 -16.16 11.49
N GLY A 101 -3.70 -14.90 11.36
CA GLY A 101 -4.93 -14.46 10.71
C GLY A 101 -4.71 -13.97 9.27
N ARG A 102 -5.48 -12.97 8.89
CA ARG A 102 -5.44 -12.39 7.56
C ARG A 102 -4.18 -11.56 7.35
N VAL A 103 -3.67 -11.57 6.11
CA VAL A 103 -2.58 -10.70 5.68
C VAL A 103 -3.10 -9.76 4.59
N PHE A 104 -3.07 -8.49 4.89
CA PHE A 104 -3.38 -7.41 3.95
C PHE A 104 -2.11 -6.86 3.33
N ILE A 105 -2.21 -6.38 2.09
CA ILE A 105 -1.12 -5.64 1.45
C ILE A 105 -1.62 -4.28 1.01
N GLY A 106 -0.78 -3.26 1.12
CA GLY A 106 -1.09 -1.93 0.65
C GLY A 106 0.13 -1.18 0.16
N GLY A 107 -0.11 -0.08 -0.54
CA GLY A 107 0.99 0.76 -0.98
C GLY A 107 0.53 2.08 -1.55
N GLN A 108 1.45 3.04 -1.51
CA GLN A 108 1.24 4.35 -2.10
C GLN A 108 1.68 4.36 -3.56
N SER A 109 0.84 4.91 -4.45
CA SER A 109 1.19 5.19 -5.85
C SER A 109 1.80 3.97 -6.56
N TYR A 110 3.05 4.04 -7.00
CA TYR A 110 3.75 2.95 -7.67
C TYR A 110 3.71 1.65 -6.86
N GLY A 111 3.97 1.70 -5.55
CA GLY A 111 3.93 0.51 -4.69
C GLY A 111 2.54 -0.11 -4.62
N GLY A 112 1.49 0.71 -4.50
CA GLY A 112 0.10 0.24 -4.58
C GLY A 112 -0.22 -0.42 -5.93
N ARG A 113 0.26 0.17 -7.03
CA ARG A 113 0.11 -0.43 -8.35
C ARG A 113 0.87 -1.75 -8.48
N GLN A 114 2.10 -1.88 -7.94
CA GLN A 114 2.81 -3.16 -7.96
C GLN A 114 2.09 -4.22 -7.11
N ALA A 115 1.54 -3.84 -5.96
CA ALA A 115 0.73 -4.73 -5.11
C ALA A 115 -0.55 -5.19 -5.84
N SER A 116 -1.25 -4.28 -6.52
CA SER A 116 -2.45 -4.63 -7.29
C SER A 116 -2.15 -5.56 -8.48
N MET A 117 -1.03 -5.34 -9.18
CA MET A 117 -0.59 -6.24 -10.26
C MET A 117 -0.23 -7.62 -9.73
N LEU A 118 0.48 -7.69 -8.60
CA LEU A 118 0.81 -8.97 -7.94
C LEU A 118 -0.47 -9.75 -7.58
N LEU A 119 -1.47 -9.08 -7.00
CA LEU A 119 -2.72 -9.76 -6.62
C LEU A 119 -3.62 -10.10 -7.82
N GLY A 120 -3.43 -9.46 -8.96
CA GLY A 120 -4.01 -9.90 -10.23
C GLY A 120 -3.31 -11.12 -10.83
N GLU A 121 -2.05 -11.35 -10.50
CA GLU A 121 -1.27 -12.51 -10.94
C GLU A 121 -1.45 -13.71 -9.99
N GLU A 122 -1.48 -13.47 -8.66
CA GLU A 122 -1.53 -14.51 -7.62
C GLU A 122 -2.34 -14.03 -6.40
N GLN A 123 -3.26 -14.83 -5.87
CA GLN A 123 -4.04 -14.52 -4.66
C GLN A 123 -3.24 -14.80 -3.38
N LEU A 124 -2.35 -13.90 -3.01
CA LEU A 124 -1.41 -14.09 -1.89
C LEU A 124 -1.86 -13.42 -0.59
N ALA A 125 -2.76 -12.45 -0.67
CA ALA A 125 -3.23 -11.66 0.46
C ALA A 125 -4.77 -11.68 0.55
N ASP A 126 -5.31 -11.29 1.71
CA ASP A 126 -6.74 -11.35 2.02
C ASP A 126 -7.46 -10.03 1.72
N GLY A 127 -6.71 -8.99 1.36
CA GLY A 127 -7.24 -7.69 0.95
C GLY A 127 -6.16 -6.72 0.55
N LEU A 128 -6.57 -5.66 -0.15
CA LEU A 128 -5.70 -4.68 -0.79
C LEU A 128 -6.06 -3.26 -0.37
N LEU A 129 -5.04 -2.47 0.05
CA LEU A 129 -5.16 -1.05 0.37
C LEU A 129 -4.37 -0.21 -0.64
N LEU A 130 -5.06 0.57 -1.46
CA LEU A 130 -4.48 1.42 -2.49
C LEU A 130 -4.52 2.89 -2.06
N LEU A 131 -3.34 3.47 -1.81
CA LEU A 131 -3.17 4.86 -1.43
C LEU A 131 -2.73 5.65 -2.65
N SER A 132 -3.56 6.58 -3.14
CA SER A 132 -3.31 7.37 -4.36
C SER A 132 -2.93 6.48 -5.55
N TYR A 133 -3.84 5.62 -5.96
CA TYR A 133 -3.60 4.74 -7.11
C TYR A 133 -3.31 5.57 -8.37
N PRO A 134 -2.16 5.38 -9.05
CA PRO A 134 -1.80 6.21 -10.21
C PRO A 134 -2.46 5.66 -11.48
N LEU A 135 -3.74 5.98 -11.68
CA LEU A 135 -4.57 5.43 -12.75
C LEU A 135 -3.99 5.72 -14.14
N HIS A 136 -3.41 6.91 -14.32
CA HIS A 136 -2.69 7.31 -15.53
C HIS A 136 -1.54 8.26 -15.18
N ALA A 137 -0.68 8.57 -16.13
CA ALA A 137 0.25 9.70 -15.98
C ALA A 137 -0.50 11.01 -16.23
N PRO A 138 -0.21 12.11 -15.52
CA PRO A 138 -0.89 13.40 -15.72
C PRO A 138 -0.83 13.91 -17.17
N SER A 139 0.26 13.60 -17.88
CA SER A 139 0.45 13.96 -19.29
C SER A 139 -0.19 12.97 -20.30
N ARG A 140 -0.81 11.89 -19.82
CA ARG A 140 -1.39 10.83 -20.67
C ARG A 140 -2.66 10.24 -20.03
N PRO A 141 -3.73 11.04 -19.90
CA PRO A 141 -4.97 10.60 -19.24
C PRO A 141 -5.70 9.48 -19.99
N ASP A 142 -5.46 9.34 -21.30
CA ASP A 142 -5.98 8.28 -22.15
C ASP A 142 -5.31 6.91 -21.92
N GLN A 143 -4.17 6.85 -21.25
CA GLN A 143 -3.43 5.61 -21.01
C GLN A 143 -3.72 5.04 -19.61
N LEU A 144 -4.91 4.49 -19.43
CA LEU A 144 -5.35 3.93 -18.15
C LEU A 144 -4.59 2.65 -17.78
N ARG A 145 -4.21 2.56 -16.52
CA ARG A 145 -3.49 1.40 -15.92
C ARG A 145 -4.47 0.44 -15.27
N THR A 146 -5.42 -0.07 -16.04
CA THR A 146 -6.56 -0.86 -15.54
C THR A 146 -6.52 -2.32 -15.97
N GLN A 147 -5.62 -2.73 -16.88
CA GLN A 147 -5.65 -4.03 -17.56
C GLN A 147 -5.64 -5.24 -16.61
N HIS A 148 -5.04 -5.10 -15.41
CA HIS A 148 -4.96 -6.17 -14.41
C HIS A 148 -6.08 -6.11 -13.35
N LEU A 149 -6.87 -5.02 -13.30
CA LEU A 149 -7.90 -4.86 -12.28
C LEU A 149 -8.98 -5.95 -12.32
N PRO A 150 -9.43 -6.44 -13.50
CA PRO A 150 -10.40 -7.54 -13.57
C PRO A 150 -9.92 -8.87 -12.96
N GLN A 151 -8.60 -9.06 -12.82
CA GLN A 151 -8.00 -10.26 -12.23
C GLN A 151 -7.84 -10.16 -10.70
N ILE A 152 -8.17 -9.03 -10.09
CA ILE A 152 -8.13 -8.88 -8.62
C ILE A 152 -9.42 -9.47 -8.04
N HIS A 153 -9.27 -10.52 -7.21
CA HIS A 153 -10.38 -11.23 -6.58
C HIS A 153 -10.46 -11.04 -5.06
N VAL A 154 -9.69 -10.10 -4.51
CA VAL A 154 -9.71 -9.77 -3.08
C VAL A 154 -10.38 -8.42 -2.84
N PRO A 155 -11.05 -8.23 -1.69
CA PRO A 155 -11.61 -6.94 -1.32
C PRO A 155 -10.55 -5.83 -1.39
N THR A 156 -10.90 -4.68 -1.98
CA THR A 156 -9.95 -3.61 -2.25
C THR A 156 -10.47 -2.26 -1.78
N LEU A 157 -9.72 -1.61 -0.88
CA LEU A 157 -9.98 -0.25 -0.42
C LEU A 157 -9.07 0.74 -1.15
N PHE A 158 -9.69 1.72 -1.81
CA PHE A 158 -9.00 2.87 -2.39
C PHE A 158 -9.08 4.06 -1.43
N VAL A 159 -7.96 4.74 -1.21
CA VAL A 159 -7.87 6.05 -0.54
C VAL A 159 -7.27 7.02 -1.52
N HIS A 160 -8.02 8.05 -1.94
CA HIS A 160 -7.62 8.87 -3.07
C HIS A 160 -7.91 10.35 -2.84
N GLY A 161 -6.96 11.22 -3.21
CA GLY A 161 -7.10 12.66 -3.07
C GLY A 161 -8.02 13.26 -4.15
N THR A 162 -8.93 14.17 -3.76
CA THR A 162 -9.86 14.80 -4.72
C THR A 162 -9.18 15.77 -5.70
N ARG A 163 -7.88 16.02 -5.53
CA ARG A 163 -7.04 16.85 -6.42
C ARG A 163 -5.83 16.06 -6.96
N ASP A 164 -5.94 14.74 -7.00
CA ASP A 164 -4.84 13.90 -7.49
C ASP A 164 -4.75 13.98 -9.04
N PRO A 165 -3.64 14.45 -9.62
CA PRO A 165 -3.50 14.56 -11.08
C PRO A 165 -3.28 13.21 -11.78
N PHE A 166 -3.15 12.11 -11.04
CA PHE A 166 -2.99 10.76 -11.58
C PHE A 166 -4.31 9.99 -11.72
N GLY A 167 -5.42 10.66 -11.49
CA GLY A 167 -6.78 10.17 -11.65
C GLY A 167 -7.76 10.99 -10.82
N THR A 168 -8.91 11.37 -11.37
CA THR A 168 -10.00 12.01 -10.64
C THR A 168 -10.77 10.97 -9.81
N ILE A 169 -11.62 11.44 -8.90
CA ILE A 169 -12.50 10.55 -8.12
C ILE A 169 -13.42 9.76 -9.04
N GLU A 170 -13.98 10.41 -10.07
CA GLU A 170 -14.87 9.78 -11.04
C GLU A 170 -14.17 8.70 -11.87
N GLU A 171 -12.93 8.95 -12.25
CA GLU A 171 -12.10 7.97 -12.97
C GLU A 171 -11.76 6.76 -12.07
N ILE A 172 -11.41 6.99 -10.79
CA ILE A 172 -11.18 5.91 -9.83
C ILE A 172 -12.48 5.13 -9.56
N GLU A 173 -13.65 5.82 -9.45
CA GLU A 173 -14.96 5.19 -9.33
C GLU A 173 -15.28 4.28 -10.54
N ALA A 174 -14.92 4.70 -11.73
CA ALA A 174 -15.08 3.87 -12.92
C ALA A 174 -14.10 2.67 -12.92
N ALA A 175 -12.83 2.93 -12.59
CA ALA A 175 -11.79 1.91 -12.59
C ALA A 175 -12.02 0.80 -11.54
N ARG A 176 -12.45 1.14 -10.31
CA ARG A 176 -12.68 0.15 -9.25
C ARG A 176 -13.81 -0.83 -9.58
N LYS A 177 -14.77 -0.45 -10.43
CA LYS A 177 -15.84 -1.33 -10.90
C LYS A 177 -15.35 -2.47 -11.80
N LEU A 178 -14.13 -2.39 -12.31
CA LEU A 178 -13.49 -3.48 -13.05
C LEU A 178 -13.03 -4.63 -12.13
N ILE A 179 -12.87 -4.37 -10.84
CA ILE A 179 -12.50 -5.39 -9.86
C ILE A 179 -13.75 -6.21 -9.53
N SER A 180 -13.65 -7.54 -9.66
CA SER A 180 -14.78 -8.45 -9.42
C SER A 180 -15.14 -8.61 -7.94
N ALA A 181 -14.17 -8.37 -7.03
CA ALA A 181 -14.39 -8.40 -5.60
C ALA A 181 -15.01 -7.09 -5.08
N GLN A 182 -15.42 -7.09 -3.81
CA GLN A 182 -15.94 -5.90 -3.16
C GLN A 182 -14.89 -4.78 -3.16
N THR A 183 -15.31 -3.55 -3.46
CA THR A 183 -14.44 -2.38 -3.45
C THR A 183 -15.09 -1.21 -2.73
N LEU A 184 -14.26 -0.38 -2.07
CA LEU A 184 -14.67 0.86 -1.45
C LEU A 184 -13.69 1.98 -1.85
N LEU A 185 -14.19 3.19 -2.05
CA LEU A 185 -13.39 4.39 -2.24
C LEU A 185 -13.59 5.34 -1.05
N LEU A 186 -12.48 5.73 -0.42
CA LEU A 186 -12.41 6.81 0.55
C LEU A 186 -11.80 8.05 -0.13
N PRO A 187 -12.60 9.03 -0.53
CA PRO A 187 -12.09 10.29 -1.05
C PRO A 187 -11.51 11.14 0.10
N VAL A 188 -10.37 11.77 -0.17
CA VAL A 188 -9.70 12.68 0.77
C VAL A 188 -9.74 14.08 0.19
N GLU A 189 -10.54 14.94 0.84
CA GLU A 189 -10.85 16.27 0.34
C GLU A 189 -9.65 17.20 0.28
N ARG A 190 -9.54 17.94 -0.84
CA ARG A 190 -8.59 19.04 -1.06
C ARG A 190 -7.12 18.65 -1.02
N VAL A 191 -6.78 17.38 -1.19
CA VAL A 191 -5.40 16.89 -1.27
C VAL A 191 -5.10 16.26 -2.62
N GLY A 192 -3.83 16.28 -3.00
CA GLY A 192 -3.31 15.66 -4.21
C GLY A 192 -2.75 14.27 -3.95
N HIS A 193 -1.80 13.89 -4.80
CA HIS A 193 -1.19 12.54 -4.85
C HIS A 193 -0.44 12.12 -3.58
N ASP A 194 -0.06 13.06 -2.75
CA ASP A 194 0.66 12.81 -1.48
C ASP A 194 -0.28 12.64 -0.27
N LEU A 195 -1.60 12.69 -0.48
CA LEU A 195 -2.63 12.65 0.56
C LEU A 195 -2.39 13.68 1.69
N GLY A 196 -1.74 14.81 1.37
CA GLY A 196 -1.44 15.86 2.32
C GLY A 196 -0.26 15.58 3.25
N PHE A 197 0.63 14.64 2.90
CA PHE A 197 1.82 14.30 3.69
C PHE A 197 3.12 14.91 3.17
N LYS A 198 3.08 15.69 2.07
CA LYS A 198 4.18 16.57 1.64
C LYS A 198 3.88 18.01 2.09
N GLY A 199 4.78 18.57 2.86
CA GLY A 199 4.65 19.96 3.32
C GLY A 199 4.62 20.11 4.84
N LYS A 200 4.37 21.36 5.29
CA LYS A 200 4.42 21.73 6.72
C LYS A 200 3.17 21.31 7.51
N SER A 201 2.03 21.21 6.84
CA SER A 201 0.74 20.84 7.46
C SER A 201 0.40 19.40 7.06
N LYS A 202 0.73 18.45 7.91
CA LYS A 202 0.33 17.05 7.73
C LYS A 202 -1.15 16.89 8.09
N ARG A 203 -1.83 16.01 7.36
CA ARG A 203 -3.19 15.58 7.68
C ARG A 203 -3.16 14.53 8.80
N GLU A 204 -2.98 14.99 10.03
CA GLU A 204 -2.83 14.10 11.21
C GLU A 204 -4.07 13.22 11.46
N GLU A 205 -5.25 13.67 11.04
CA GLU A 205 -6.50 12.93 11.12
C GLU A 205 -6.64 11.80 10.10
N LEU A 206 -5.89 11.84 8.99
CA LEU A 206 -6.07 10.88 7.90
C LEU A 206 -5.76 9.43 8.28
N PRO A 207 -4.68 9.11 9.02
CA PRO A 207 -4.41 7.72 9.41
C PRO A 207 -5.53 7.08 10.22
N ALA A 208 -6.13 7.83 11.14
CA ALA A 208 -7.27 7.36 11.94
C ALA A 208 -8.50 7.11 11.05
N LYS A 209 -8.81 8.02 10.13
CA LYS A 209 -9.91 7.85 9.17
C LYS A 209 -9.70 6.65 8.24
N VAL A 210 -8.46 6.43 7.76
CA VAL A 210 -8.13 5.26 6.95
C VAL A 210 -8.30 3.98 7.75
N LEU A 211 -7.84 3.95 9.01
CA LEU A 211 -8.01 2.79 9.88
C LEU A 211 -9.49 2.48 10.14
N GLU A 212 -10.31 3.48 10.47
CA GLU A 212 -11.74 3.32 10.70
C GLU A 212 -12.43 2.72 9.47
N THR A 213 -12.17 3.31 8.29
CA THR A 213 -12.72 2.82 7.02
C THR A 213 -12.23 1.40 6.70
N PHE A 214 -10.96 1.13 6.93
CA PHE A 214 -10.35 -0.19 6.73
C PHE A 214 -11.02 -1.24 7.62
N ARG A 215 -11.18 -0.95 8.91
CA ARG A 215 -11.82 -1.88 9.86
C ARG A 215 -13.27 -2.17 9.48
N GLY A 216 -14.06 -1.15 9.16
CA GLY A 216 -15.44 -1.32 8.74
C GLY A 216 -15.56 -2.10 7.43
N PHE A 217 -14.70 -1.83 6.45
CA PHE A 217 -14.73 -2.48 5.14
C PHE A 217 -14.28 -3.95 5.21
N PHE A 218 -13.18 -4.24 5.89
CA PHE A 218 -12.65 -5.62 6.01
C PHE A 218 -13.24 -6.41 7.19
N GLN A 219 -14.07 -5.78 8.02
CA GLN A 219 -14.73 -6.41 9.19
C GLN A 219 -13.71 -7.01 10.18
N ILE A 220 -12.81 -6.16 10.68
CA ILE A 220 -11.76 -6.51 11.64
C ILE A 220 -11.80 -5.65 12.91
#